data_396f65d2752079bf35ab6674ca1a4a0e
#
_entry.id   396f65d2752079bf35ab6674ca1a4a0e
#
_cell.length_a   1.000
_cell.length_b   1.000
_cell.length_c   1.000
_cell.angle_alpha   90.00
_cell.angle_beta   90.00
_cell.angle_gamma   90.00
#
_symmetry.space_group_name_H-M   'P 1'
#
loop_
_entity.id
_entity.type
_entity.pdbx_description
1 polymer ?
#
loop_
_entity_poly.entity_id
_entity_poly.type
_entity_poly.pdbx_seq_one_letter_code
_entity_poly.pdbx_strand_id
1 'polypeptide(L)'
;MSEIINRLKNSSLVTIDINEFYVFGDREVLDISIFLDSGILREKNFRELISKYQWFNYKNKFVSVQCSEDAIIPSWAYMLISSYLSSSCNDYCIGSLKNLEKKLYDDKIKDYDFSVYKDAKVIIKGCSDIPNFEYVYFELTKVLIPLVSSLMYGEPCSTVPIFKNKIK
;
A
#
# COMPACT_ATOMS: atom_id res chain seq x y z
N MET A 1 -1.68 -4.62 -23.19
CA MET A 1 -1.62 -3.15 -22.99
C MET A 1 -2.30 -2.33 -24.11
N SER A 2 -2.31 -2.77 -25.36
CA SER A 2 -2.90 -2.01 -26.48
C SER A 2 -4.44 -1.91 -26.51
N GLU A 3 -5.18 -2.89 -25.98
CA GLU A 3 -6.66 -2.88 -25.96
C GLU A 3 -7.28 -1.88 -24.98
N ILE A 4 -6.62 -1.63 -23.85
CA ILE A 4 -7.11 -0.69 -22.82
C ILE A 4 -7.02 0.75 -23.35
N ILE A 5 -5.93 1.10 -24.01
CA ILE A 5 -5.70 2.44 -24.56
C ILE A 5 -6.72 2.78 -25.66
N ASN A 6 -7.16 1.80 -26.44
CA ASN A 6 -8.11 2.03 -27.54
C ASN A 6 -9.56 2.23 -27.04
N ARG A 7 -9.94 1.60 -25.92
CA ARG A 7 -11.27 1.81 -25.29
C ARG A 7 -11.39 3.17 -24.61
N LEU A 8 -10.31 3.68 -24.04
CA LEU A 8 -10.30 5.00 -23.39
C LEU A 8 -10.46 6.16 -24.40
N LYS A 9 -9.95 6.03 -25.61
CA LYS A 9 -10.06 7.06 -26.66
C LYS A 9 -11.49 7.29 -27.17
N ASN A 10 -12.38 6.31 -27.04
CA ASN A 10 -13.75 6.36 -27.56
C ASN A 10 -14.84 6.49 -26.49
N SER A 11 -14.53 6.43 -25.22
CA SER A 11 -15.51 6.53 -24.12
C SER A 11 -15.30 7.81 -23.34
N SER A 12 -16.33 8.66 -23.26
CA SER A 12 -16.32 9.85 -22.40
C SER A 12 -16.41 9.50 -20.90
N LEU A 13 -16.69 8.24 -20.59
CA LEU A 13 -16.85 7.74 -19.21
C LEU A 13 -16.00 6.50 -19.00
N VAL A 14 -15.11 6.54 -18.03
CA VAL A 14 -14.17 5.46 -17.69
C VAL A 14 -14.34 5.06 -16.23
N THR A 15 -14.25 3.78 -15.96
CA THR A 15 -14.37 3.24 -14.60
C THR A 15 -13.01 2.71 -14.13
N ILE A 16 -12.64 3.06 -12.90
CA ILE A 16 -11.48 2.53 -12.17
C ILE A 16 -12.03 1.70 -11.02
N ASP A 17 -11.60 0.45 -10.92
CA ASP A 17 -11.94 -0.43 -9.80
C ASP A 17 -10.80 -0.39 -8.76
N ILE A 18 -11.13 -0.06 -7.50
CA ILE A 18 -10.11 0.01 -6.43
C ILE A 18 -9.42 -1.33 -6.18
N ASN A 19 -10.07 -2.45 -6.53
CA ASN A 19 -9.47 -3.77 -6.40
C ASN A 19 -8.22 -3.96 -7.27
N GLU A 20 -8.06 -3.18 -8.35
CA GLU A 20 -6.87 -3.20 -9.20
C GLU A 20 -5.60 -2.73 -8.47
N PHE A 21 -5.77 -1.99 -7.37
CA PHE A 21 -4.67 -1.48 -6.56
C PHE A 21 -4.33 -2.40 -5.37
N TYR A 22 -5.12 -3.43 -5.11
CA TYR A 22 -4.82 -4.38 -4.06
C TYR A 22 -3.69 -5.31 -4.48
N VAL A 23 -2.69 -5.44 -3.61
CA VAL A 23 -1.55 -6.34 -3.80
C VAL A 23 -1.83 -7.64 -3.07
N PHE A 24 -2.08 -8.72 -3.81
CA PHE A 24 -2.33 -10.04 -3.22
C PHE A 24 -1.07 -10.65 -2.62
N GLY A 25 -1.23 -11.41 -1.55
CA GLY A 25 -0.16 -12.14 -0.86
C GLY A 25 -0.34 -12.14 0.66
N ASP A 26 0.42 -12.95 1.34
CA ASP A 26 0.36 -13.10 2.79
C ASP A 26 0.99 -11.89 3.49
N ARG A 27 0.35 -11.46 4.57
CA ARG A 27 0.86 -10.42 5.48
C ARG A 27 1.31 -11.07 6.76
N GLU A 28 2.46 -10.64 7.25
CA GLU A 28 3.06 -11.16 8.49
C GLU A 28 3.55 -10.00 9.37
N VAL A 29 3.56 -10.23 10.66
CA VAL A 29 4.10 -9.28 11.63
C VAL A 29 5.41 -9.81 12.19
N LEU A 30 6.47 -9.02 12.08
CA LEU A 30 7.69 -9.22 12.85
C LEU A 30 7.63 -8.32 14.09
N ASP A 31 7.45 -8.93 15.24
CA ASP A 31 7.49 -8.23 16.53
C ASP A 31 8.92 -8.21 17.08
N ILE A 32 9.49 -7.01 17.23
CA ILE A 32 10.85 -6.83 17.76
C ILE A 32 10.97 -7.30 19.21
N SER A 33 9.86 -7.33 19.96
CA SER A 33 9.85 -7.74 21.38
C SER A 33 10.48 -9.12 21.61
N ILE A 34 10.38 -10.02 20.63
CA ILE A 34 11.00 -11.36 20.71
C ILE A 34 12.54 -11.34 20.77
N PHE A 35 13.17 -10.22 20.44
CA PHE A 35 14.61 -10.03 20.49
C PHE A 35 15.08 -9.20 21.69
N LEU A 36 14.17 -8.82 22.59
CA LEU A 36 14.50 -8.06 23.79
C LEU A 36 14.87 -9.00 24.94
N ASP A 37 15.69 -8.48 25.84
CA ASP A 37 16.03 -9.12 27.11
C ASP A 37 15.32 -8.35 28.22
N SER A 38 14.23 -8.93 28.76
CA SER A 38 13.39 -8.30 29.77
C SER A 38 12.95 -6.86 29.39
N GLY A 39 12.48 -6.67 28.15
CA GLY A 39 12.04 -5.37 27.66
C GLY A 39 13.17 -4.41 27.25
N ILE A 40 14.43 -4.84 27.27
CA ILE A 40 15.60 -4.02 26.95
C ILE A 40 16.34 -4.59 25.75
N LEU A 41 16.65 -3.75 24.76
CA LEU A 41 17.48 -4.13 23.64
C LEU A 41 18.97 -4.04 24.02
N ARG A 42 19.61 -5.22 24.16
CA ARG A 42 21.05 -5.33 24.40
C ARG A 42 21.75 -5.71 23.08
N GLU A 43 22.64 -4.85 22.58
CA GLU A 43 23.22 -4.98 21.24
C GLU A 43 23.79 -6.39 20.95
N LYS A 44 24.63 -6.92 21.85
CA LYS A 44 25.26 -8.23 21.65
C LYS A 44 24.22 -9.35 21.53
N ASN A 45 23.24 -9.38 22.44
CA ASN A 45 22.19 -10.39 22.48
C ASN A 45 21.28 -10.26 21.24
N PHE A 46 20.88 -9.03 20.90
CA PHE A 46 20.06 -8.75 19.75
C PHE A 46 20.71 -9.23 18.45
N ARG A 47 22.00 -8.94 18.22
CA ARG A 47 22.75 -9.40 17.04
C ARG A 47 22.82 -10.92 16.99
N GLU A 48 23.01 -11.58 18.12
CA GLU A 48 23.06 -13.04 18.20
C GLU A 48 21.70 -13.66 17.84
N LEU A 49 20.61 -13.17 18.43
CA LEU A 49 19.26 -13.65 18.15
C LEU A 49 18.85 -13.45 16.69
N ILE A 50 19.08 -12.26 16.13
CA ILE A 50 18.78 -11.94 14.74
C ILE A 50 19.56 -12.82 13.77
N SER A 51 20.83 -13.11 14.04
CA SER A 51 21.65 -13.94 13.17
C SER A 51 21.18 -15.40 13.10
N LYS A 52 20.49 -15.89 14.13
CA LYS A 52 19.93 -17.24 14.22
C LYS A 52 18.46 -17.34 13.85
N TYR A 53 17.81 -16.17 13.62
CA TYR A 53 16.38 -16.13 13.36
C TYR A 53 16.04 -16.72 11.99
N GLN A 54 14.87 -17.34 11.88
CA GLN A 54 14.45 -18.05 10.67
C GLN A 54 13.79 -17.10 9.67
N TRP A 55 14.57 -16.23 9.06
CA TRP A 55 14.13 -15.21 8.09
C TRP A 55 13.41 -15.80 6.87
N PHE A 56 13.71 -17.03 6.49
CA PHE A 56 13.05 -17.71 5.36
C PHE A 56 11.53 -17.89 5.55
N ASN A 57 11.01 -17.80 6.78
CA ASN A 57 9.58 -17.85 7.07
C ASN A 57 8.81 -16.68 6.44
N TYR A 58 9.51 -15.61 6.06
CA TYR A 58 8.91 -14.44 5.40
C TYR A 58 8.96 -14.51 3.87
N LYS A 59 9.49 -15.59 3.31
CA LYS A 59 9.58 -15.73 1.86
C LYS A 59 8.21 -15.59 1.19
N ASN A 60 8.15 -14.74 0.17
CA ASN A 60 6.93 -14.42 -0.58
C ASN A 60 5.83 -13.71 0.25
N LYS A 61 6.15 -13.17 1.42
CA LYS A 61 5.22 -12.43 2.27
C LYS A 61 5.54 -10.95 2.28
N PHE A 62 4.56 -10.15 2.74
CA PHE A 62 4.71 -8.74 3.07
C PHE A 62 4.80 -8.60 4.58
N VAL A 63 5.79 -7.85 5.09
CA VAL A 63 6.12 -7.85 6.53
C VAL A 63 5.96 -6.47 7.15
N SER A 64 5.17 -6.39 8.22
CA SER A 64 5.15 -5.22 9.10
C SER A 64 6.07 -5.46 10.30
N VAL A 65 6.94 -4.49 10.60
CA VAL A 65 7.88 -4.54 11.71
C VAL A 65 7.40 -3.61 12.81
N GLN A 66 7.09 -4.17 13.96
CA GLN A 66 6.61 -3.41 15.11
C GLN A 66 7.23 -3.92 16.41
N CYS A 67 7.08 -3.18 17.49
CA CYS A 67 7.38 -3.64 18.83
C CYS A 67 6.11 -3.55 19.67
N SER A 68 5.66 -4.67 20.23
CA SER A 68 4.48 -4.72 21.10
C SER A 68 4.77 -4.28 22.54
N GLU A 69 6.05 -4.21 22.93
CA GLU A 69 6.48 -3.72 24.22
C GLU A 69 6.83 -2.23 24.18
N ASP A 70 6.63 -1.53 25.29
CA ASP A 70 7.08 -0.14 25.48
C ASP A 70 8.60 -0.12 25.74
N ALA A 71 9.36 -0.32 24.66
CA ALA A 71 10.81 -0.41 24.68
C ALA A 71 11.44 0.61 23.74
N ILE A 72 12.59 1.14 24.15
CA ILE A 72 13.39 2.02 23.27
C ILE A 72 14.17 1.18 22.29
N ILE A 73 13.76 1.23 21.01
CA ILE A 73 14.42 0.53 19.91
C ILE A 73 15.33 1.51 19.17
N PRO A 74 16.65 1.34 19.24
CA PRO A 74 17.60 2.21 18.53
C PRO A 74 17.46 2.07 17.00
N SER A 75 17.70 3.16 16.26
CA SER A 75 17.57 3.15 14.79
C SER A 75 18.44 2.09 14.09
N TRP A 76 19.63 1.78 14.62
CA TRP A 76 20.48 0.73 14.06
C TRP A 76 19.85 -0.66 14.12
N ALA A 77 18.97 -0.94 15.09
CA ALA A 77 18.26 -2.21 15.18
C ALA A 77 17.27 -2.37 14.03
N TYR A 78 16.52 -1.33 13.68
CA TYR A 78 15.67 -1.33 12.49
C TYR A 78 16.49 -1.49 11.20
N MET A 79 17.66 -0.83 11.10
CA MET A 79 18.55 -0.98 9.96
C MET A 79 19.04 -2.43 9.82
N LEU A 80 19.38 -3.07 10.94
CA LEU A 80 19.83 -4.47 10.94
C LEU A 80 18.69 -5.42 10.54
N ILE A 81 17.47 -5.25 11.07
CA ILE A 81 16.29 -6.02 10.65
C ILE A 81 16.04 -5.82 9.14
N SER A 82 16.07 -4.58 8.67
CA SER A 82 15.89 -4.25 7.25
C SER A 82 16.89 -4.97 6.36
N SER A 83 18.16 -5.10 6.79
CA SER A 83 19.19 -5.80 6.02
C SER A 83 18.89 -7.30 5.82
N TYR A 84 18.21 -7.94 6.76
CA TYR A 84 17.76 -9.32 6.64
C TYR A 84 16.46 -9.44 5.81
N LEU A 85 15.49 -8.55 6.04
CA LEU A 85 14.22 -8.58 5.33
C LEU A 85 14.37 -8.30 3.83
N SER A 86 15.32 -7.45 3.44
CA SER A 86 15.55 -7.07 2.04
C SER A 86 15.78 -8.24 1.09
N SER A 87 16.25 -9.37 1.61
CA SER A 87 16.47 -10.61 0.83
C SER A 87 15.50 -11.74 1.19
N SER A 88 14.60 -11.51 2.16
CA SER A 88 13.81 -12.59 2.77
C SER A 88 12.31 -12.48 2.52
N CYS A 89 11.80 -11.32 2.09
CA CYS A 89 10.38 -11.10 1.86
C CYS A 89 10.13 -10.28 0.57
N ASN A 90 8.86 -10.11 0.20
CA ASN A 90 8.50 -9.34 -0.99
C ASN A 90 8.65 -7.84 -0.75
N ASP A 91 8.15 -7.38 0.40
CA ASP A 91 8.27 -5.98 0.82
C ASP A 91 7.99 -5.87 2.33
N TYR A 92 8.40 -4.75 2.94
CA TYR A 92 8.26 -4.54 4.38
C TYR A 92 8.20 -3.06 4.74
N CYS A 93 7.64 -2.78 5.93
CA CYS A 93 7.66 -1.44 6.51
C CYS A 93 7.71 -1.48 8.04
N ILE A 94 8.01 -0.35 8.65
CA ILE A 94 7.85 -0.15 10.10
C ILE A 94 6.40 0.23 10.39
N GLY A 95 5.82 -0.34 11.42
CA GLY A 95 4.49 -0.05 11.93
C GLY A 95 3.54 -1.25 11.86
N SER A 96 2.25 -0.98 11.96
CA SER A 96 1.20 -2.00 11.95
C SER A 96 0.92 -2.56 10.57
N LEU A 97 0.14 -3.64 10.49
CA LEU A 97 -0.40 -4.14 9.22
C LEU A 97 -1.14 -3.05 8.43
N LYS A 98 -1.81 -2.12 9.11
CA LYS A 98 -2.45 -0.98 8.45
C LYS A 98 -1.45 -0.06 7.75
N ASN A 99 -0.26 0.12 8.32
CA ASN A 99 0.82 0.89 7.68
C ASN A 99 1.38 0.14 6.46
N LEU A 100 1.52 -1.17 6.57
CA LEU A 100 1.94 -2.02 5.46
C LEU A 100 0.96 -1.93 4.28
N GLU A 101 -0.35 -2.06 4.54
CA GLU A 101 -1.36 -1.93 3.47
C GLU A 101 -1.29 -0.56 2.79
N LYS A 102 -1.16 0.51 3.56
CA LYS A 102 -1.01 1.86 2.99
C LYS A 102 0.21 1.96 2.08
N LYS A 103 1.36 1.46 2.54
CA LYS A 103 2.58 1.44 1.74
C LYS A 103 2.38 0.68 0.42
N LEU A 104 1.77 -0.50 0.46
CA LEU A 104 1.53 -1.31 -0.74
C LEU A 104 0.61 -0.59 -1.74
N TYR A 105 -0.41 0.11 -1.26
CA TYR A 105 -1.27 0.95 -2.11
C TYR A 105 -0.51 2.14 -2.69
N ASP A 106 0.29 2.84 -1.88
CA ASP A 106 1.06 4.00 -2.33
C ASP A 106 2.02 3.61 -3.45
N ASP A 107 2.74 2.49 -3.30
CA ASP A 107 3.65 1.97 -4.30
C ASP A 107 2.89 1.60 -5.59
N LYS A 108 1.76 0.90 -5.46
CA LYS A 108 0.93 0.53 -6.61
C LYS A 108 0.34 1.73 -7.35
N ILE A 109 -0.13 2.74 -6.61
CA ILE A 109 -0.67 3.99 -7.17
C ILE A 109 0.45 4.79 -7.85
N LYS A 110 1.63 4.87 -7.24
CA LYS A 110 2.79 5.56 -7.80
C LYS A 110 3.25 4.99 -9.14
N ASP A 111 3.22 3.66 -9.26
CA ASP A 111 3.66 2.95 -10.46
C ASP A 111 2.60 2.91 -11.58
N TYR A 112 1.38 3.39 -11.29
CA TYR A 112 0.29 3.38 -12.25
C TYR A 112 0.31 4.63 -13.15
N ASP A 113 0.11 4.44 -14.45
CA ASP A 113 0.04 5.55 -15.41
C ASP A 113 -1.37 6.15 -15.46
N PHE A 114 -1.59 7.21 -14.69
CA PHE A 114 -2.85 7.96 -14.68
C PHE A 114 -3.00 8.95 -15.85
N SER A 115 -1.97 9.19 -16.66
CA SER A 115 -2.04 10.13 -17.77
C SER A 115 -3.10 9.74 -18.83
N VAL A 116 -3.44 8.46 -18.88
CA VAL A 116 -4.49 7.91 -19.75
C VAL A 116 -5.89 8.45 -19.45
N TYR A 117 -6.11 8.98 -18.23
CA TYR A 117 -7.39 9.57 -17.80
C TYR A 117 -7.50 11.08 -17.99
N LYS A 118 -6.50 11.68 -18.66
CA LYS A 118 -6.52 13.12 -18.93
C LYS A 118 -7.82 13.54 -19.66
N ASP A 119 -8.48 14.55 -19.10
CA ASP A 119 -9.74 15.12 -19.58
C ASP A 119 -10.94 14.13 -19.62
N ALA A 120 -10.78 12.92 -19.08
CA ALA A 120 -11.83 11.91 -19.01
C ALA A 120 -12.86 12.23 -17.90
N LYS A 121 -14.04 11.61 -18.01
CA LYS A 121 -15.01 11.50 -16.91
C LYS A 121 -14.77 10.15 -16.23
N VAL A 122 -14.37 10.15 -14.97
CA VAL A 122 -13.95 8.95 -14.25
C VAL A 122 -14.94 8.61 -13.15
N ILE A 123 -15.29 7.33 -13.04
CA ILE A 123 -15.96 6.72 -11.90
C ILE A 123 -14.95 5.87 -11.16
N ILE A 124 -14.80 6.08 -9.86
CA ILE A 124 -14.10 5.13 -8.99
C ILE A 124 -15.14 4.25 -8.35
N LYS A 125 -15.03 2.94 -8.55
CA LYS A 125 -15.88 1.91 -7.96
C LYS A 125 -15.07 0.88 -7.20
N GLY A 126 -15.76 0.01 -6.48
CA GLY A 126 -15.21 -1.14 -5.80
C GLY A 126 -15.95 -1.45 -4.51
N CYS A 127 -15.77 -2.65 -4.00
CA CYS A 127 -16.37 -3.08 -2.77
C CYS A 127 -15.42 -2.90 -1.58
N SER A 128 -15.99 -2.94 -0.39
CA SER A 128 -15.26 -2.81 0.89
C SER A 128 -14.50 -4.08 1.29
N ASP A 129 -14.25 -4.99 0.36
CA ASP A 129 -13.65 -6.31 0.67
C ASP A 129 -12.12 -6.26 0.78
N ILE A 130 -11.50 -5.15 0.35
CA ILE A 130 -10.07 -4.94 0.52
C ILE A 130 -9.77 -4.12 1.78
N PRO A 131 -8.69 -4.41 2.52
CA PRO A 131 -8.34 -3.66 3.72
C PRO A 131 -8.01 -2.20 3.41
N ASN A 132 -8.41 -1.27 4.29
CA ASN A 132 -8.18 0.18 4.15
C ASN A 132 -8.72 0.78 2.82
N PHE A 133 -9.83 0.31 2.30
CA PHE A 133 -10.41 0.77 1.03
C PHE A 133 -10.65 2.28 1.00
N GLU A 134 -11.01 2.91 2.12
CA GLU A 134 -11.19 4.38 2.21
C GLU A 134 -9.89 5.12 1.87
N TYR A 135 -8.75 4.55 2.27
CA TYR A 135 -7.45 5.12 1.95
C TYR A 135 -7.19 5.11 0.44
N VAL A 136 -7.54 4.03 -0.24
CA VAL A 136 -7.38 3.90 -1.70
C VAL A 136 -8.22 4.95 -2.42
N TYR A 137 -9.51 5.11 -2.04
CA TYR A 137 -10.37 6.16 -2.60
C TYR A 137 -9.79 7.55 -2.41
N PHE A 138 -9.26 7.82 -1.21
CA PHE A 138 -8.67 9.12 -0.89
C PHE A 138 -7.44 9.42 -1.76
N GLU A 139 -6.50 8.49 -1.88
CA GLU A 139 -5.28 8.68 -2.67
C GLU A 139 -5.57 8.73 -4.17
N LEU A 140 -6.45 7.87 -4.70
CA LEU A 140 -6.87 7.94 -6.09
C LEU A 140 -7.55 9.27 -6.43
N THR A 141 -8.39 9.80 -5.54
CA THR A 141 -9.01 11.11 -5.72
C THR A 141 -7.96 12.20 -5.85
N LYS A 142 -6.95 12.18 -4.99
CA LYS A 142 -5.85 13.16 -4.97
C LYS A 142 -5.04 13.16 -6.28
N VAL A 143 -4.78 11.99 -6.83
CA VAL A 143 -4.03 11.84 -8.09
C VAL A 143 -4.90 12.21 -9.31
N LEU A 144 -6.18 11.88 -9.29
CA LEU A 144 -7.07 12.05 -10.45
C LEU A 144 -7.60 13.47 -10.62
N ILE A 145 -7.89 14.21 -9.54
CA ILE A 145 -8.44 15.57 -9.63
C ILE A 145 -7.70 16.49 -10.59
N PRO A 146 -6.36 16.54 -10.62
CA PRO A 146 -5.63 17.42 -11.54
C PRO A 146 -5.69 16.97 -13.00
N LEU A 147 -6.13 15.75 -13.28
CA LEU A 147 -6.09 15.15 -14.62
C LEU A 147 -7.47 15.10 -15.30
N VAL A 148 -8.53 14.80 -14.54
CA VAL A 148 -9.84 14.44 -15.10
C VAL A 148 -10.76 15.66 -15.30
N SER A 149 -11.74 15.54 -16.21
CA SER A 149 -12.79 16.55 -16.36
C SER A 149 -13.91 16.42 -15.33
N SER A 150 -14.16 15.20 -14.84
CA SER A 150 -15.03 14.94 -13.69
C SER A 150 -14.67 13.64 -12.99
N LEU A 151 -14.96 13.58 -11.68
CA LEU A 151 -14.77 12.41 -10.84
C LEU A 151 -16.07 12.09 -10.12
N MET A 152 -16.43 10.83 -10.10
CA MET A 152 -17.62 10.29 -9.47
C MET A 152 -17.27 9.05 -8.67
N TYR A 153 -18.06 8.76 -7.64
CA TYR A 153 -18.00 7.56 -6.83
C TYR A 153 -19.21 6.66 -7.12
N GLY A 154 -19.04 5.36 -7.14
CA GLY A 154 -20.12 4.36 -7.21
C GLY A 154 -20.17 3.59 -8.51
N GLU A 155 -21.32 2.99 -8.79
CA GLU A 155 -21.55 2.21 -10.02
C GLU A 155 -22.10 3.11 -11.13
N PRO A 156 -21.87 2.78 -12.43
CA PRO A 156 -22.34 3.61 -13.55
C PRO A 156 -23.83 3.94 -13.55
N CYS A 157 -24.66 3.09 -12.93
CA CYS A 157 -26.10 3.28 -12.79
C CYS A 157 -26.50 4.14 -11.60
N SER A 158 -25.60 4.38 -10.63
CA SER A 158 -25.85 5.15 -9.41
C SER A 158 -24.56 5.78 -8.89
N THR A 159 -24.28 6.98 -9.35
CA THR A 159 -23.02 7.68 -9.02
C THR A 159 -23.25 8.86 -8.08
N VAL A 160 -22.28 9.11 -7.20
CA VAL A 160 -22.18 10.33 -6.40
C VAL A 160 -21.11 11.22 -7.02
N PRO A 161 -21.45 12.44 -7.47
CA PRO A 161 -20.48 13.39 -7.99
C PRO A 161 -19.50 13.83 -6.90
N ILE A 162 -18.21 13.76 -7.16
CA ILE A 162 -17.14 14.20 -6.25
C ILE A 162 -16.52 15.50 -6.75
N PHE A 163 -16.17 15.54 -8.04
CA PHE A 163 -15.50 16.69 -8.63
C PHE A 163 -15.96 16.89 -10.08
N LYS A 164 -16.06 18.15 -10.47
CA LYS A 164 -16.28 18.56 -11.86
C LYS A 164 -15.42 19.77 -12.15
N ASN A 165 -14.54 19.65 -13.14
CA ASN A 165 -13.76 20.76 -13.63
C ASN A 165 -14.73 21.78 -14.26
N LYS A 166 -14.80 22.99 -13.69
CA LYS A 166 -15.52 24.11 -14.30
C LYS A 166 -14.58 24.68 -15.34
N ILE A 167 -14.68 24.18 -16.57
CA ILE A 167 -14.05 24.86 -17.71
C ILE A 167 -14.61 26.29 -17.70
N LYS A 168 -13.72 27.26 -17.48
CA LYS A 168 -14.04 28.67 -17.68
C LYS A 168 -14.18 28.97 -19.15
#